data_16907acbc61ebc5041d00a633532613c
#
_entry.id   16907acbc61ebc5041d00a633532613c
#
_cell.length_a   1.000
_cell.length_b   1.000
_cell.length_c   1.000
_cell.angle_alpha   90.00
_cell.angle_beta   90.00
_cell.angle_gamma   90.00
#
_symmetry.space_group_name_H-M   'P 1'
#
loop_
_entity.id
_entity.type
_entity.pdbx_description
1 polymer ?
#
loop_
_entity_poly.entity_id
_entity_poly.type
_entity_poly.pdbx_seq_one_letter_code
_entity_poly.pdbx_strand_id
1 'polypeptide(L)'
;MNRPRTVGDLFPTRRELLKFGGLGLVGASLDAIWPLRVQAASIGTKPRPRGTARNVVFFEISGAISHLDTFDFKENPATPKDFQVRKTSTGIYLPANMFPRMDKVMDRIALVRSFVSHEEVHLRGQYYLQAGRPLNVAFAREIPSVGSVVASELESRRRESDTFPTYVSFNLETNQVGALSTGFLPPRFSVFDLNAQQALSGMSLDQKAMELIEERWRVLQSLRESRGKMSSYGRDVAAFEDFSGTAKRLLTDSRWPAAFQVSDDDRKRYGNTATGIACTLARNVLTQDAGTRYIHICQHGWDHHRNIWDRSLEDNHYKLIGDFDPAAASLIEDLATTPSKGAPGKSLLDETLVVLMSEFGRTPGPLNHMAGRDHHKYVFPALFAGAGVKGGLVIGASDADGARCVQPGWNQKEQPRIENVVATIYSALGIDWSKEVRNLPSGRTYVYVDPLGANGTIPTDELSQIYGS
;
A
#
# COMPACT_ATOMS: atom_id res chain seq x y z
N MET A 1 9.14 -24.17 -64.60
CA MET A 1 9.43 -22.86 -63.93
C MET A 1 8.71 -22.85 -62.60
N ASN A 2 9.42 -23.13 -61.51
CA ASN A 2 8.87 -23.17 -60.16
C ASN A 2 8.88 -21.72 -59.61
N ARG A 3 7.70 -21.23 -59.18
CA ARG A 3 7.62 -19.95 -58.45
C ARG A 3 8.21 -20.12 -57.01
N PRO A 4 8.97 -19.17 -56.49
CA PRO A 4 9.44 -19.22 -55.11
C PRO A 4 8.27 -19.05 -54.14
N ARG A 5 8.23 -19.92 -53.10
CA ARG A 5 7.24 -19.84 -52.01
C ARG A 5 7.45 -18.58 -51.19
N THR A 6 6.36 -17.86 -50.92
CA THR A 6 6.36 -16.66 -50.06
C THR A 6 6.06 -17.07 -48.62
N VAL A 7 6.43 -16.24 -47.65
CA VAL A 7 6.25 -16.47 -46.19
C VAL A 7 4.77 -16.68 -45.81
N GLY A 8 3.83 -16.31 -46.68
CA GLY A 8 2.39 -16.55 -46.50
C GLY A 8 1.96 -18.01 -46.68
N ASP A 9 2.81 -18.85 -47.35
CA ASP A 9 2.49 -20.26 -47.60
C ASP A 9 2.82 -21.21 -46.42
N LEU A 10 3.29 -20.68 -45.30
CA LEU A 10 3.69 -21.42 -44.10
C LEU A 10 2.59 -21.53 -43.03
N PHE A 11 1.44 -20.91 -43.22
CA PHE A 11 0.34 -20.99 -42.27
C PHE A 11 -0.88 -21.66 -42.92
N PRO A 12 -1.53 -22.64 -42.22
CA PRO A 12 -2.72 -23.29 -42.76
C PRO A 12 -3.88 -22.30 -42.89
N THR A 13 -4.59 -22.37 -44.00
CA THR A 13 -5.78 -21.54 -44.22
C THR A 13 -6.92 -21.95 -43.28
N ARG A 14 -7.88 -21.02 -42.98
CA ARG A 14 -9.07 -21.32 -42.16
C ARG A 14 -9.84 -22.57 -42.62
N ARG A 15 -9.79 -22.89 -43.91
CA ARG A 15 -10.45 -24.06 -44.50
C ARG A 15 -9.70 -25.37 -44.20
N GLU A 16 -8.39 -25.30 -44.04
CA GLU A 16 -7.55 -26.45 -43.64
C GLU A 16 -7.67 -26.72 -42.13
N LEU A 17 -7.76 -25.67 -41.33
CA LEU A 17 -8.03 -25.81 -39.90
C LEU A 17 -9.40 -26.48 -39.61
N LEU A 18 -10.42 -26.15 -40.40
CA LEU A 18 -11.76 -26.77 -40.26
C LEU A 18 -11.81 -28.23 -40.74
N LYS A 19 -10.91 -28.62 -41.63
CA LYS A 19 -10.79 -30.02 -42.08
C LYS A 19 -10.10 -30.90 -41.03
N PHE A 20 -9.19 -30.37 -40.23
CA PHE A 20 -8.56 -31.07 -39.10
C PHE A 20 -9.47 -31.20 -37.89
N GLY A 21 -10.43 -30.29 -37.70
CA GLY A 21 -11.42 -30.34 -36.61
C GLY A 21 -12.60 -31.29 -36.84
N GLY A 22 -12.77 -31.80 -38.05
CA GLY A 22 -13.95 -32.58 -38.46
C GLY A 22 -13.81 -34.13 -38.46
N LEU A 23 -12.67 -34.69 -38.14
CA LEU A 23 -12.39 -36.14 -38.21
C LEU A 23 -12.07 -36.79 -36.87
N GLY A 24 -12.60 -36.31 -35.77
CA GLY A 24 -12.30 -36.79 -34.40
C GLY A 24 -13.51 -37.14 -33.55
N LEU A 25 -14.65 -37.52 -34.13
CA LEU A 25 -15.81 -37.97 -33.35
C LEU A 25 -16.29 -39.37 -33.81
N VAL A 26 -15.49 -40.40 -33.60
CA VAL A 26 -15.97 -41.76 -33.49
C VAL A 26 -15.26 -42.45 -32.33
N GLY A 27 -15.97 -42.62 -31.26
CA GLY A 27 -15.93 -43.64 -30.25
C GLY A 27 -14.56 -44.20 -29.81
N ALA A 28 -13.88 -43.51 -28.91
CA ALA A 28 -13.05 -44.17 -27.90
C ALA A 28 -13.21 -43.39 -26.59
N SER A 29 -13.54 -44.05 -25.52
CA SER A 29 -13.70 -43.53 -24.18
C SER A 29 -12.48 -42.73 -23.78
N LEU A 30 -12.66 -41.45 -23.48
CA LEU A 30 -11.64 -40.44 -23.06
C LEU A 30 -11.02 -40.75 -21.69
N ASP A 31 -11.29 -41.92 -21.10
CA ASP A 31 -10.81 -42.29 -19.75
C ASP A 31 -9.38 -42.86 -19.72
N ALA A 32 -8.72 -43.03 -20.86
CA ALA A 32 -7.44 -43.73 -20.91
C ALA A 32 -6.20 -42.85 -21.20
N ILE A 33 -6.31 -41.57 -21.52
CA ILE A 33 -5.16 -40.77 -22.01
C ILE A 33 -4.80 -39.55 -21.20
N TRP A 34 -5.57 -39.16 -20.14
CA TRP A 34 -5.18 -38.02 -19.30
C TRP A 34 -5.34 -38.28 -17.81
N PRO A 35 -4.30 -38.73 -17.11
CA PRO A 35 -4.25 -38.62 -15.66
C PRO A 35 -3.74 -37.23 -15.24
N LEU A 36 -4.20 -36.17 -15.87
CA LEU A 36 -4.25 -34.87 -15.24
C LEU A 36 -5.61 -34.79 -14.55
N ARG A 37 -5.74 -35.51 -13.41
CA ARG A 37 -6.53 -34.93 -12.33
C ARG A 37 -5.91 -33.57 -12.07
N VAL A 38 -6.51 -32.53 -12.67
CA VAL A 38 -6.55 -31.22 -11.99
C VAL A 38 -7.19 -31.61 -10.66
N GLN A 39 -6.36 -31.84 -9.64
CA GLN A 39 -6.81 -31.76 -8.27
C GLN A 39 -7.40 -30.37 -8.22
N ALA A 40 -8.74 -30.29 -8.19
CA ALA A 40 -9.41 -29.10 -7.78
C ALA A 40 -8.68 -28.71 -6.50
N ALA A 41 -7.92 -27.63 -6.57
CA ALA A 41 -7.27 -27.05 -5.39
C ALA A 41 -8.37 -27.08 -4.34
N SER A 42 -8.09 -27.71 -3.21
CA SER A 42 -9.01 -27.89 -2.11
C SER A 42 -9.90 -26.65 -2.08
N ILE A 43 -11.21 -26.84 -2.04
CA ILE A 43 -12.17 -25.78 -1.77
C ILE A 43 -11.76 -25.30 -0.37
N GLY A 44 -10.76 -24.43 -0.32
CA GLY A 44 -10.30 -23.80 0.90
C GLY A 44 -11.51 -23.09 1.48
N THR A 45 -11.77 -23.29 2.74
CA THR A 45 -12.78 -22.50 3.44
C THR A 45 -12.55 -21.05 3.10
N LYS A 46 -13.63 -20.37 2.62
CA LYS A 46 -13.52 -18.92 2.30
C LYS A 46 -12.82 -18.20 3.45
N PRO A 47 -11.91 -17.27 3.15
CA PRO A 47 -11.27 -16.46 4.17
C PRO A 47 -12.31 -15.87 5.12
N ARG A 48 -11.95 -15.79 6.39
CA ARG A 48 -12.76 -15.10 7.40
C ARG A 48 -12.02 -13.84 7.83
N PRO A 49 -12.29 -12.70 7.19
CA PRO A 49 -11.63 -11.45 7.54
C PRO A 49 -11.86 -11.08 9.00
N ARG A 50 -10.84 -10.54 9.66
CA ARG A 50 -10.89 -10.23 11.11
C ARG A 50 -11.82 -9.07 11.42
N GLY A 51 -11.85 -8.03 10.58
CA GLY A 51 -12.66 -6.83 10.83
C GLY A 51 -12.25 -6.08 12.10
N THR A 52 -10.98 -6.12 12.47
CA THR A 52 -10.45 -5.46 13.67
C THR A 52 -10.13 -3.99 13.46
N ALA A 53 -9.96 -3.56 12.20
CA ALA A 53 -9.67 -2.19 11.84
C ALA A 53 -10.88 -1.49 11.23
N ARG A 54 -11.00 -0.19 11.51
CA ARG A 54 -11.82 0.75 10.74
C ARG A 54 -10.98 1.52 9.73
N ASN A 55 -9.71 1.74 10.05
CA ASN A 55 -8.79 2.57 9.28
C ASN A 55 -7.46 1.85 9.06
N VAL A 56 -6.75 2.27 8.03
CA VAL A 56 -5.37 1.86 7.74
C VAL A 56 -4.51 3.10 7.52
N VAL A 57 -3.32 3.10 8.09
CA VAL A 57 -2.23 4.00 7.69
C VAL A 57 -1.12 3.13 7.10
N PHE A 58 -0.88 3.28 5.82
CA PHE A 58 0.22 2.66 5.12
C PHE A 58 1.34 3.68 4.93
N PHE A 59 2.47 3.46 5.60
CA PHE A 59 3.64 4.31 5.50
C PHE A 59 4.67 3.65 4.59
N GLU A 60 4.81 4.17 3.38
CA GLU A 60 5.79 3.74 2.38
C GLU A 60 7.13 4.43 2.63
N ILE A 61 8.17 3.64 2.89
CA ILE A 61 9.55 4.08 3.02
C ILE A 61 10.19 3.93 1.64
N SER A 62 9.95 4.91 0.77
CA SER A 62 10.23 4.80 -0.67
C SER A 62 11.69 4.98 -1.02
N GLY A 63 12.23 4.03 -1.74
CA GLY A 63 13.65 3.95 -2.08
C GLY A 63 14.41 2.89 -1.29
N ALA A 64 13.72 2.06 -0.51
CA ALA A 64 14.26 0.89 0.18
C ALA A 64 15.23 1.20 1.34
N ILE A 65 14.69 1.26 2.55
CA ILE A 65 15.49 1.38 3.78
C ILE A 65 16.47 0.22 3.93
N SER A 66 17.69 0.51 4.37
CA SER A 66 18.67 -0.53 4.68
C SER A 66 18.27 -1.31 5.93
N HIS A 67 17.83 -2.55 5.76
CA HIS A 67 17.36 -3.39 6.86
C HIS A 67 18.46 -3.70 7.88
N LEU A 68 19.68 -3.96 7.40
CA LEU A 68 20.82 -4.31 8.26
C LEU A 68 21.39 -3.11 9.03
N ASP A 69 21.08 -1.90 8.64
CA ASP A 69 21.47 -0.67 9.35
C ASP A 69 20.34 -0.15 10.26
N THR A 70 19.16 -0.82 10.26
CA THR A 70 17.97 -0.40 10.98
C THR A 70 17.27 -1.58 11.72
N PHE A 71 16.09 -2.00 11.29
CA PHE A 71 15.21 -2.92 12.03
C PHE A 71 15.61 -4.40 11.99
N ASP A 72 16.59 -4.77 11.20
CA ASP A 72 17.25 -6.08 11.24
C ASP A 72 18.78 -5.87 11.36
N PHE A 73 19.18 -5.03 12.31
CA PHE A 73 20.54 -4.56 12.48
C PHE A 73 21.57 -5.70 12.52
N LYS A 74 22.61 -5.56 11.69
CA LYS A 74 23.78 -6.44 11.61
C LYS A 74 25.04 -5.59 11.62
N GLU A 75 25.83 -5.68 12.68
CA GLU A 75 27.11 -5.02 12.73
C GLU A 75 28.04 -5.57 11.63
N ASN A 76 28.64 -4.67 10.88
CA ASN A 76 29.51 -5.00 9.76
C ASN A 76 30.59 -3.92 9.60
N PRO A 77 31.63 -4.12 8.76
CA PRO A 77 32.69 -3.14 8.58
C PRO A 77 32.25 -1.75 8.09
N ALA A 78 31.06 -1.65 7.52
CA ALA A 78 30.47 -0.39 7.05
C ALA A 78 29.59 0.30 8.09
N THR A 79 29.36 -0.32 9.25
CA THR A 79 28.58 0.27 10.34
C THR A 79 29.31 1.52 10.85
N PRO A 80 28.65 2.68 10.90
CA PRO A 80 29.26 3.90 11.41
C PRO A 80 29.71 3.76 12.87
N LYS A 81 30.90 4.28 13.18
CA LYS A 81 31.51 4.19 14.52
C LYS A 81 30.74 4.95 15.60
N ASP A 82 29.91 5.91 15.21
CA ASP A 82 29.06 6.70 16.10
C ASP A 82 27.73 6.04 16.42
N PHE A 83 27.41 4.86 15.87
CA PHE A 83 26.23 4.10 16.22
C PHE A 83 26.33 3.58 17.67
N GLN A 84 25.32 3.93 18.47
CA GLN A 84 25.17 3.42 19.84
C GLN A 84 24.17 2.28 19.82
N VAL A 85 24.65 1.10 19.43
CA VAL A 85 23.79 -0.09 19.32
C VAL A 85 23.44 -0.63 20.68
N ARG A 86 22.14 -0.82 20.91
CA ARG A 86 21.63 -1.47 22.13
C ARG A 86 20.51 -2.45 21.80
N LYS A 87 20.28 -3.36 22.73
CA LYS A 87 19.15 -4.28 22.68
C LYS A 87 17.88 -3.58 23.17
N THR A 88 16.83 -3.59 22.36
CA THR A 88 15.51 -3.03 22.70
C THR A 88 14.75 -3.92 23.69
N SER A 89 13.63 -3.46 24.22
CA SER A 89 12.71 -4.25 25.04
C SER A 89 12.17 -5.48 24.31
N THR A 90 12.10 -5.45 22.99
CA THR A 90 11.63 -6.57 22.16
C THR A 90 12.74 -7.56 21.77
N GLY A 91 13.97 -7.28 22.19
CA GLY A 91 15.10 -8.20 22.03
C GLY A 91 15.90 -8.03 20.73
N ILE A 92 15.53 -7.11 19.84
CA ILE A 92 16.34 -6.76 18.67
C ILE A 92 17.44 -5.77 19.03
N TYR A 93 18.50 -5.74 18.23
CA TYR A 93 19.50 -4.69 18.30
C TYR A 93 19.09 -3.52 17.39
N LEU A 94 19.26 -2.29 17.89
CA LEU A 94 18.91 -1.07 17.16
C LEU A 94 19.95 0.02 17.48
N PRO A 95 20.38 0.83 16.51
CA PRO A 95 21.20 2.02 16.79
C PRO A 95 20.37 3.07 17.54
N ALA A 96 20.43 3.05 18.86
CA ALA A 96 19.52 3.78 19.74
C ALA A 96 19.62 5.30 19.59
N ASN A 97 20.80 5.83 19.24
CA ASN A 97 20.99 7.24 18.93
C ASN A 97 20.34 7.67 17.61
N MET A 98 20.03 6.71 16.74
CA MET A 98 19.31 6.95 15.48
C MET A 98 17.81 6.82 15.64
N PHE A 99 17.34 5.96 16.55
CA PHE A 99 15.93 5.65 16.80
C PHE A 99 15.49 5.92 18.25
N PRO A 100 15.73 7.13 18.81
CA PRO A 100 15.46 7.41 20.22
C PRO A 100 13.97 7.37 20.57
N ARG A 101 13.07 7.48 19.59
CA ARG A 101 11.62 7.47 19.80
C ARG A 101 10.98 6.15 19.37
N MET A 102 11.36 5.58 18.23
CA MET A 102 10.88 4.27 17.79
C MET A 102 11.19 3.19 18.82
N ASP A 103 12.36 3.25 19.44
CA ASP A 103 12.74 2.32 20.51
C ASP A 103 11.71 2.28 21.68
N LYS A 104 11.08 3.42 21.98
CA LYS A 104 10.08 3.53 23.07
C LYS A 104 8.70 2.97 22.70
N VAL A 105 8.41 2.80 21.41
CA VAL A 105 7.12 2.29 20.92
C VAL A 105 7.23 0.87 20.34
N MET A 106 8.42 0.25 20.41
CA MET A 106 8.62 -1.12 19.93
C MET A 106 7.75 -2.16 20.63
N ASP A 107 7.33 -1.91 21.86
CA ASP A 107 6.38 -2.73 22.62
C ASP A 107 4.96 -2.73 22.02
N ARG A 108 4.64 -1.79 21.11
CA ARG A 108 3.37 -1.68 20.38
C ARG A 108 3.45 -2.23 18.96
N ILE A 109 4.63 -2.66 18.52
CA ILE A 109 4.94 -3.04 17.15
C ILE A 109 5.19 -4.54 17.04
N ALA A 110 4.60 -5.17 16.04
CA ALA A 110 5.04 -6.47 15.53
C ALA A 110 6.01 -6.22 14.37
N LEU A 111 7.25 -6.65 14.52
CA LEU A 111 8.29 -6.55 13.51
C LEU A 111 8.43 -7.88 12.77
N VAL A 112 8.22 -7.89 11.47
CA VAL A 112 8.46 -9.05 10.59
C VAL A 112 9.71 -8.78 9.77
N ARG A 113 10.77 -9.62 9.92
CA ARG A 113 12.10 -9.41 9.32
C ARG A 113 12.41 -10.32 8.13
N SER A 114 11.41 -10.98 7.61
CA SER A 114 11.60 -12.09 6.66
C SER A 114 10.93 -11.88 5.31
N PHE A 115 10.49 -10.66 4.98
CA PHE A 115 9.86 -10.39 3.68
C PHE A 115 10.80 -10.64 2.51
N VAL A 116 10.24 -11.06 1.39
CA VAL A 116 10.91 -11.15 0.09
C VAL A 116 10.08 -10.38 -0.95
N SER A 117 10.75 -9.66 -1.85
CA SER A 117 10.09 -8.95 -2.96
C SER A 117 10.24 -9.69 -4.28
N HIS A 118 9.29 -9.54 -5.19
CA HIS A 118 9.43 -9.93 -6.58
C HIS A 118 10.30 -8.96 -7.37
N GLU A 119 10.39 -7.72 -6.90
CA GLU A 119 10.98 -6.61 -7.65
C GLU A 119 12.30 -6.14 -7.04
N GLU A 120 13.18 -5.63 -7.91
CA GLU A 120 14.47 -5.02 -7.55
C GLU A 120 14.65 -3.65 -8.22
N VAL A 121 13.59 -3.09 -8.81
CA VAL A 121 13.61 -1.77 -9.45
C VAL A 121 12.54 -0.91 -8.78
N HIS A 122 12.89 0.30 -8.31
CA HIS A 122 12.00 1.14 -7.51
C HIS A 122 10.63 1.36 -8.13
N LEU A 123 10.58 1.78 -9.39
CA LEU A 123 9.31 2.01 -10.07
C LEU A 123 8.37 0.79 -10.05
N ARG A 124 8.94 -0.41 -10.23
CA ARG A 124 8.19 -1.67 -10.18
C ARG A 124 7.86 -2.09 -8.75
N GLY A 125 8.78 -1.87 -7.83
CA GLY A 125 8.61 -2.15 -6.40
C GLY A 125 7.56 -1.25 -5.75
N GLN A 126 7.57 0.05 -6.04
CA GLN A 126 6.55 1.00 -5.60
C GLN A 126 5.16 0.63 -6.18
N TYR A 127 5.10 0.29 -7.47
CA TYR A 127 3.86 -0.24 -8.05
C TYR A 127 3.38 -1.48 -7.28
N TYR A 128 4.30 -2.39 -6.95
CA TYR A 128 3.98 -3.60 -6.22
C TYR A 128 3.40 -3.31 -4.84
N LEU A 129 3.97 -2.36 -4.07
CA LEU A 129 3.40 -1.92 -2.80
C LEU A 129 1.99 -1.34 -2.95
N GLN A 130 1.80 -0.52 -3.97
CA GLN A 130 0.58 0.27 -4.14
C GLN A 130 -0.56 -0.55 -4.77
N ALA A 131 -0.24 -1.54 -5.62
CA ALA A 131 -1.21 -2.37 -6.33
C ALA A 131 -1.37 -3.79 -5.73
N GLY A 132 -0.48 -4.20 -4.81
CA GLY A 132 -0.50 -5.51 -4.19
C GLY A 132 -0.14 -6.66 -5.12
N ARG A 133 0.49 -6.37 -6.26
CA ARG A 133 0.92 -7.35 -7.26
C ARG A 133 2.05 -6.82 -8.15
N PRO A 134 2.91 -7.70 -8.70
CA PRO A 134 3.96 -7.30 -9.62
C PRO A 134 3.42 -6.58 -10.86
N LEU A 135 4.19 -5.61 -11.38
CA LEU A 135 3.81 -4.83 -12.55
C LEU A 135 3.73 -5.68 -13.82
N ASN A 136 2.56 -5.74 -14.42
CA ASN A 136 2.35 -6.17 -15.79
C ASN A 136 1.86 -4.97 -16.61
N VAL A 137 2.74 -4.41 -17.44
CA VAL A 137 2.49 -3.18 -18.21
C VAL A 137 1.25 -3.29 -19.11
N ALA A 138 0.97 -4.47 -19.65
CA ALA A 138 -0.19 -4.70 -20.52
C ALA A 138 -1.53 -4.47 -19.80
N PHE A 139 -1.57 -4.62 -18.49
CA PHE A 139 -2.80 -4.56 -17.69
C PHE A 139 -2.76 -3.53 -16.57
N ALA A 140 -1.66 -2.82 -16.38
CA ALA A 140 -1.46 -1.88 -15.28
C ALA A 140 -2.59 -0.86 -15.15
N ARG A 141 -3.16 -0.41 -16.26
CA ARG A 141 -4.28 0.55 -16.29
C ARG A 141 -5.61 -0.02 -15.80
N GLU A 142 -5.76 -1.35 -15.79
CA GLU A 142 -6.98 -2.01 -15.29
C GLU A 142 -6.87 -2.36 -13.79
N ILE A 143 -5.68 -2.32 -13.23
CA ILE A 143 -5.43 -2.71 -11.85
C ILE A 143 -5.68 -1.51 -10.91
N PRO A 144 -6.63 -1.62 -9.97
CA PRO A 144 -6.81 -0.60 -8.95
C PRO A 144 -5.71 -0.65 -7.90
N SER A 145 -5.37 0.48 -7.31
CA SER A 145 -4.55 0.52 -6.10
C SER A 145 -5.27 -0.12 -4.91
N VAL A 146 -4.50 -0.59 -3.92
CA VAL A 146 -5.05 -1.16 -2.67
C VAL A 146 -6.02 -0.20 -2.00
N GLY A 147 -5.65 1.10 -1.90
CA GLY A 147 -6.51 2.12 -1.32
C GLY A 147 -7.81 2.36 -2.10
N SER A 148 -7.78 2.23 -3.44
CA SER A 148 -8.99 2.33 -4.28
C SER A 148 -9.93 1.14 -4.07
N VAL A 149 -9.39 -0.08 -3.90
CA VAL A 149 -10.20 -1.25 -3.53
C VAL A 149 -10.84 -1.05 -2.17
N VAL A 150 -10.07 -0.58 -1.17
CA VAL A 150 -10.60 -0.26 0.17
C VAL A 150 -11.72 0.78 0.08
N ALA A 151 -11.52 1.86 -0.69
CA ALA A 151 -12.54 2.90 -0.87
C ALA A 151 -13.82 2.33 -1.48
N SER A 152 -13.70 1.45 -2.48
CA SER A 152 -14.85 0.81 -3.12
C SER A 152 -15.58 -0.17 -2.19
N GLU A 153 -14.86 -1.01 -1.45
CA GLU A 153 -15.44 -2.01 -0.55
C GLU A 153 -16.13 -1.37 0.67
N LEU A 154 -15.61 -0.26 1.16
CA LEU A 154 -16.17 0.41 2.33
C LEU A 154 -17.23 1.48 1.99
N GLU A 155 -17.51 1.72 0.70
CA GLU A 155 -18.50 2.73 0.28
C GLU A 155 -19.88 2.51 0.91
N SER A 156 -20.37 1.28 0.95
CA SER A 156 -21.67 0.94 1.56
C SER A 156 -21.71 1.14 3.09
N ARG A 157 -20.55 1.31 3.73
CA ARG A 157 -20.43 1.54 5.18
C ARG A 157 -20.29 3.02 5.53
N ARG A 158 -20.28 3.92 4.52
CA ARG A 158 -20.19 5.37 4.77
C ARG A 158 -21.45 5.89 5.39
N ARG A 159 -21.29 6.79 6.34
CA ARG A 159 -22.40 7.53 6.99
C ARG A 159 -22.69 8.78 6.15
N GLU A 160 -23.87 9.34 6.29
CA GLU A 160 -24.24 10.62 5.67
C GLU A 160 -23.27 11.76 6.09
N SER A 161 -22.77 11.70 7.32
CA SER A 161 -21.80 12.65 7.87
C SER A 161 -20.35 12.44 7.37
N ASP A 162 -20.09 11.39 6.57
CA ASP A 162 -18.74 11.10 6.05
C ASP A 162 -18.50 11.90 4.77
N THR A 163 -17.88 13.07 4.91
CA THR A 163 -17.60 14.03 3.82
C THR A 163 -16.18 13.89 3.27
N PHE A 164 -15.23 13.38 4.07
CA PHE A 164 -13.84 13.24 3.66
C PHE A 164 -13.66 12.11 2.64
N PRO A 165 -12.68 12.22 1.72
CA PRO A 165 -12.31 11.12 0.84
C PRO A 165 -11.95 9.86 1.64
N THR A 166 -12.41 8.70 1.19
CA THR A 166 -12.11 7.42 1.85
C THR A 166 -10.63 7.08 1.74
N TYR A 167 -9.99 7.45 0.63
CA TYR A 167 -8.56 7.26 0.37
C TYR A 167 -7.85 8.61 0.22
N VAL A 168 -6.96 8.92 1.16
CA VAL A 168 -6.12 10.12 1.18
C VAL A 168 -4.65 9.67 1.15
N SER A 169 -3.81 10.42 0.46
CA SER A 169 -2.36 10.23 0.55
C SER A 169 -1.63 11.53 0.86
N PHE A 170 -0.44 11.39 1.44
CA PHE A 170 0.46 12.49 1.72
C PHE A 170 1.83 12.21 1.14
N ASN A 171 2.34 13.15 0.31
CA ASN A 171 3.64 13.09 -0.34
C ASN A 171 3.82 11.86 -1.26
N LEU A 172 2.73 11.30 -1.78
CA LEU A 172 2.76 10.19 -2.68
C LEU A 172 2.95 10.73 -4.10
N GLU A 173 4.14 10.68 -4.62
CA GLU A 173 4.37 11.05 -6.00
C GLU A 173 3.65 10.07 -6.93
N THR A 174 2.85 10.61 -7.84
CA THR A 174 2.15 9.80 -8.83
C THR A 174 3.16 9.11 -9.72
N ASN A 175 3.30 7.84 -9.54
CA ASN A 175 4.20 7.07 -10.36
C ASN A 175 3.64 6.94 -11.79
N GLN A 176 4.54 7.02 -12.76
CA GLN A 176 4.22 7.06 -14.19
C GLN A 176 3.56 5.79 -14.74
N VAL A 177 3.56 4.68 -14.01
CA VAL A 177 2.97 3.40 -14.45
C VAL A 177 1.53 3.18 -13.98
N GLY A 178 0.92 4.16 -13.31
CA GLY A 178 -0.50 4.11 -12.96
C GLY A 178 -0.83 3.29 -11.71
N ALA A 179 0.13 3.09 -10.81
CA ALA A 179 -0.07 2.36 -9.55
C ALA A 179 -1.18 2.94 -8.66
N LEU A 180 -1.44 4.23 -8.78
CA LEU A 180 -2.48 4.94 -8.02
C LEU A 180 -3.80 5.05 -8.77
N SER A 181 -3.94 4.35 -9.90
CA SER A 181 -5.17 4.39 -10.67
C SER A 181 -6.29 3.65 -9.93
N THR A 182 -7.53 4.02 -10.26
CA THR A 182 -8.70 3.26 -9.85
C THR A 182 -8.87 1.97 -10.64
N GLY A 183 -8.04 1.77 -11.66
CA GLY A 183 -8.16 0.63 -12.56
C GLY A 183 -9.55 0.55 -13.20
N PHE A 184 -10.20 -0.60 -13.03
CA PHE A 184 -11.57 -0.83 -13.50
C PHE A 184 -12.64 -0.19 -12.60
N LEU A 185 -12.28 0.29 -11.42
CA LEU A 185 -13.21 0.91 -10.46
C LEU A 185 -13.61 2.33 -10.91
N PRO A 186 -14.79 2.83 -10.49
CA PRO A 186 -15.18 4.21 -10.75
C PRO A 186 -14.18 5.26 -10.24
N PRO A 187 -14.00 6.38 -10.96
CA PRO A 187 -13.05 7.45 -10.59
C PRO A 187 -13.24 8.06 -9.19
N ARG A 188 -14.44 7.99 -8.61
CA ARG A 188 -14.71 8.48 -7.25
C ARG A 188 -13.91 7.75 -6.15
N PHE A 189 -13.35 6.59 -6.46
CA PHE A 189 -12.49 5.82 -5.56
C PHE A 189 -11.00 6.14 -5.73
N SER A 190 -10.69 7.19 -6.50
CA SER A 190 -9.31 7.68 -6.66
C SER A 190 -8.74 8.15 -5.33
N VAL A 191 -7.43 8.07 -5.23
CA VAL A 191 -6.68 8.71 -4.16
C VAL A 191 -6.89 10.23 -4.20
N PHE A 192 -7.06 10.84 -3.04
CA PHE A 192 -6.94 12.28 -2.85
C PHE A 192 -5.52 12.57 -2.37
N ASP A 193 -4.63 12.84 -3.31
CA ASP A 193 -3.20 13.02 -3.05
C ASP A 193 -2.86 14.47 -2.71
N LEU A 194 -2.06 14.66 -1.66
CA LEU A 194 -1.66 15.96 -1.13
C LEU A 194 -0.16 16.00 -0.85
N ASN A 195 0.49 17.06 -1.32
CA ASN A 195 1.76 17.43 -0.72
C ASN A 195 1.50 18.01 0.68
N ALA A 196 2.04 17.37 1.71
CA ALA A 196 1.71 17.71 3.10
C ALA A 196 2.06 19.15 3.48
N GLN A 197 3.19 19.69 3.01
CA GLN A 197 3.59 21.07 3.30
C GLN A 197 2.71 22.09 2.57
N GLN A 198 2.38 21.83 1.31
CA GLN A 198 1.50 22.71 0.53
C GLN A 198 0.07 22.71 1.08
N ALA A 199 -0.38 21.57 1.60
CA ALA A 199 -1.71 21.44 2.18
C ALA A 199 -1.94 22.37 3.38
N LEU A 200 -0.90 22.75 4.11
CA LEU A 200 -1.01 23.68 5.25
C LEU A 200 -1.49 25.09 4.86
N SER A 201 -1.22 25.54 3.64
CA SER A 201 -1.56 26.90 3.19
C SER A 201 -2.83 26.99 2.33
N GLY A 202 -3.35 25.86 1.85
CA GLY A 202 -4.38 25.84 0.82
C GLY A 202 -5.75 25.26 1.21
N MET A 203 -5.92 24.81 2.47
CA MET A 203 -7.14 24.07 2.85
C MET A 203 -8.26 24.94 3.44
N SER A 204 -8.01 26.21 3.74
CA SER A 204 -9.03 27.15 4.18
C SER A 204 -9.46 28.08 3.03
N LEU A 205 -10.76 28.22 2.87
CA LEU A 205 -11.35 29.17 1.93
C LEU A 205 -11.83 30.40 2.72
N ASP A 206 -11.59 31.59 2.19
CA ASP A 206 -12.18 32.77 2.72
C ASP A 206 -13.70 32.85 2.37
N GLN A 207 -14.41 33.76 3.03
CA GLN A 207 -15.85 33.88 2.84
C GLN A 207 -16.24 34.19 1.39
N LYS A 208 -15.45 35.01 0.70
CA LYS A 208 -15.71 35.39 -0.70
C LYS A 208 -15.55 34.17 -1.63
N ALA A 209 -14.54 33.34 -1.40
CA ALA A 209 -14.35 32.11 -2.14
C ALA A 209 -15.51 31.12 -1.90
N MET A 210 -16.00 31.02 -0.66
CA MET A 210 -17.16 30.18 -0.32
C MET A 210 -18.42 30.67 -1.04
N GLU A 211 -18.72 31.97 -1.00
CA GLU A 211 -19.88 32.56 -1.70
C GLU A 211 -19.81 32.28 -3.23
N LEU A 212 -18.62 32.40 -3.82
CA LEU A 212 -18.40 32.12 -5.25
C LEU A 212 -18.61 30.62 -5.58
N ILE A 213 -18.22 29.73 -4.70
CA ILE A 213 -18.44 28.28 -4.86
C ILE A 213 -19.96 27.99 -4.82
N GLU A 214 -20.68 28.59 -3.88
CA GLU A 214 -22.13 28.41 -3.76
C GLU A 214 -22.89 28.96 -4.98
N GLU A 215 -22.46 30.11 -5.51
CA GLU A 215 -23.04 30.69 -6.71
C GLU A 215 -22.79 29.79 -7.92
N ARG A 216 -21.55 29.37 -8.15
CA ARG A 216 -21.20 28.43 -9.24
C ARG A 216 -21.93 27.11 -9.15
N TRP A 217 -22.12 26.62 -7.91
CA TRP A 217 -22.86 25.39 -7.66
C TRP A 217 -24.31 25.53 -8.06
N ARG A 218 -24.99 26.65 -7.70
CA ARG A 218 -26.37 26.93 -8.10
C ARG A 218 -26.51 26.96 -9.62
N VAL A 219 -25.62 27.62 -10.32
CA VAL A 219 -25.59 27.63 -11.80
C VAL A 219 -25.43 26.22 -12.37
N LEU A 220 -24.51 25.44 -11.81
CA LEU A 220 -24.27 24.06 -12.25
C LEU A 220 -25.54 23.20 -12.04
N GLN A 221 -26.23 23.33 -10.92
CA GLN A 221 -27.48 22.61 -10.67
C GLN A 221 -28.59 23.01 -11.66
N SER A 222 -28.78 24.31 -11.93
CA SER A 222 -29.78 24.76 -12.89
C SER A 222 -29.51 24.25 -14.31
N LEU A 223 -28.23 24.16 -14.70
CA LEU A 223 -27.82 23.57 -15.98
C LEU A 223 -28.10 22.06 -16.05
N ARG A 224 -27.95 21.36 -14.93
CA ARG A 224 -28.27 19.91 -14.81
C ARG A 224 -29.78 19.67 -14.93
N GLU A 225 -30.58 20.44 -14.22
CA GLU A 225 -32.03 20.35 -14.27
C GLU A 225 -32.57 20.64 -15.67
N SER A 226 -32.00 21.64 -16.37
CA SER A 226 -32.42 21.99 -17.74
C SER A 226 -32.08 20.91 -18.78
N ARG A 227 -31.08 20.06 -18.53
CA ARG A 227 -30.65 18.98 -19.43
C ARG A 227 -31.44 17.68 -19.28
N GLY A 228 -32.30 17.57 -18.26
CA GLY A 228 -33.07 16.35 -17.96
C GLY A 228 -32.21 15.21 -17.36
N LYS A 229 -32.86 14.18 -16.83
CA LYS A 229 -32.23 13.06 -16.12
C LYS A 229 -31.39 12.12 -17.00
N MET A 230 -31.36 12.29 -18.30
CA MET A 230 -30.57 11.48 -19.22
C MET A 230 -29.36 12.28 -19.73
N SER A 231 -28.21 12.05 -19.10
CA SER A 231 -26.94 12.43 -19.69
C SER A 231 -26.69 11.55 -20.91
N SER A 232 -26.82 12.12 -22.10
CA SER A 232 -26.43 11.49 -23.37
C SER A 232 -24.91 11.31 -23.51
N TYR A 233 -24.14 11.79 -22.54
CA TYR A 233 -22.68 11.82 -22.53
C TYR A 233 -22.03 10.69 -21.72
N GLY A 234 -22.81 9.73 -21.21
CA GLY A 234 -22.28 8.49 -20.65
C GLY A 234 -21.61 8.61 -19.27
N ARG A 235 -20.74 7.64 -19.00
CA ARG A 235 -20.10 7.41 -17.67
C ARG A 235 -19.24 8.58 -17.19
N ASP A 236 -18.58 9.30 -18.08
CA ASP A 236 -17.62 10.36 -17.73
C ASP A 236 -18.33 11.58 -17.14
N VAL A 237 -19.49 11.93 -17.64
CA VAL A 237 -20.29 13.04 -17.09
C VAL A 237 -20.88 12.66 -15.72
N ALA A 238 -21.37 11.43 -15.56
CA ALA A 238 -21.84 10.95 -14.27
C ALA A 238 -20.72 10.93 -13.23
N ALA A 239 -19.51 10.50 -13.60
CA ALA A 239 -18.33 10.52 -12.75
C ALA A 239 -17.92 11.97 -12.37
N PHE A 240 -17.97 12.91 -13.29
CA PHE A 240 -17.71 14.33 -13.02
C PHE A 240 -18.74 14.93 -12.06
N GLU A 241 -20.02 14.58 -12.20
CA GLU A 241 -21.09 15.03 -11.32
C GLU A 241 -20.93 14.52 -9.89
N ASP A 242 -20.63 13.25 -9.75
CA ASP A 242 -20.36 12.60 -8.45
C ASP A 242 -19.12 13.23 -7.76
N PHE A 243 -18.04 13.41 -8.54
CA PHE A 243 -16.83 14.08 -8.06
C PHE A 243 -17.07 15.52 -7.62
N SER A 244 -17.80 16.29 -8.41
CA SER A 244 -18.13 17.70 -8.10
C SER A 244 -18.96 17.83 -6.85
N GLY A 245 -19.93 16.94 -6.64
CA GLY A 245 -20.75 16.89 -5.41
C GLY A 245 -19.92 16.56 -4.18
N THR A 246 -19.01 15.62 -4.31
CA THR A 246 -18.06 15.23 -3.24
C THR A 246 -17.11 16.38 -2.91
N ALA A 247 -16.54 17.04 -3.92
CA ALA A 247 -15.67 18.20 -3.73
C ALA A 247 -16.40 19.35 -3.01
N LYS A 248 -17.64 19.64 -3.37
CA LYS A 248 -18.45 20.65 -2.68
C LYS A 248 -18.62 20.31 -1.19
N ARG A 249 -19.08 19.09 -0.88
CA ARG A 249 -19.26 18.66 0.52
C ARG A 249 -17.98 18.80 1.32
N LEU A 250 -16.84 18.40 0.75
CA LEU A 250 -15.53 18.53 1.37
C LEU A 250 -15.16 19.98 1.66
N LEU A 251 -15.31 20.86 0.65
CA LEU A 251 -14.96 22.29 0.78
C LEU A 251 -15.85 23.06 1.77
N THR A 252 -17.10 22.61 1.99
CA THR A 252 -18.03 23.24 2.94
C THR A 252 -17.98 22.63 4.34
N ASP A 253 -17.21 21.57 4.56
CA ASP A 253 -17.05 20.94 5.87
C ASP A 253 -15.93 21.59 6.67
N SER A 254 -16.27 22.25 7.76
CA SER A 254 -15.31 22.92 8.64
C SER A 254 -14.26 21.98 9.27
N ARG A 255 -14.55 20.67 9.34
CA ARG A 255 -13.59 19.67 9.85
C ARG A 255 -12.40 19.49 8.90
N TRP A 256 -12.61 19.74 7.58
CA TRP A 256 -11.55 19.58 6.60
C TRP A 256 -10.40 20.56 6.83
N PRO A 257 -10.59 21.89 6.82
CA PRO A 257 -9.49 22.80 7.14
C PRO A 257 -8.95 22.65 8.58
N ALA A 258 -9.78 22.23 9.53
CA ALA A 258 -9.33 21.95 10.90
C ALA A 258 -8.34 20.77 10.98
N ALA A 259 -8.49 19.77 10.13
CA ALA A 259 -7.56 18.64 10.05
C ALA A 259 -6.16 19.04 9.54
N PHE A 260 -6.03 20.19 8.88
CA PHE A 260 -4.75 20.67 8.33
C PHE A 260 -4.04 21.72 9.22
N GLN A 261 -4.51 21.89 10.45
CA GLN A 261 -3.82 22.70 11.43
C GLN A 261 -2.69 21.87 12.08
N VAL A 262 -1.48 22.42 12.09
CA VAL A 262 -0.29 21.83 12.71
C VAL A 262 0.26 22.83 13.73
N SER A 263 0.24 22.46 14.99
CA SER A 263 0.74 23.30 16.09
C SER A 263 2.27 23.30 16.15
N ASP A 264 2.85 24.25 16.87
CA ASP A 264 4.30 24.27 17.14
C ASP A 264 4.73 23.05 17.97
N ASP A 265 3.87 22.54 18.83
CA ASP A 265 4.16 21.34 19.61
C ASP A 265 4.12 20.08 18.73
N ASP A 266 3.22 20.01 17.75
CA ASP A 266 3.25 18.96 16.73
C ASP A 266 4.57 19.00 15.95
N ARG A 267 5.00 20.18 15.50
CA ARG A 267 6.27 20.35 14.77
C ARG A 267 7.48 19.90 15.59
N LYS A 268 7.48 20.16 16.90
CA LYS A 268 8.54 19.69 17.81
C LYS A 268 8.50 18.17 18.01
N ARG A 269 7.30 17.58 18.11
CA ARG A 269 7.13 16.15 18.37
C ARG A 269 7.37 15.29 17.14
N TYR A 270 6.77 15.65 16.01
CA TYR A 270 6.82 14.87 14.77
C TYR A 270 8.02 15.24 13.88
N GLY A 271 8.70 16.36 14.16
CA GLY A 271 9.65 16.99 13.26
C GLY A 271 8.98 17.97 12.30
N ASN A 272 9.62 19.12 12.05
CA ASN A 272 9.16 20.11 11.08
C ASN A 272 9.64 19.78 9.66
N THR A 273 9.36 18.56 9.22
CA THR A 273 9.74 18.00 7.92
C THR A 273 8.50 17.56 7.14
N ALA A 274 8.65 17.30 5.84
CA ALA A 274 7.53 16.80 5.02
C ALA A 274 6.92 15.51 5.62
N THR A 275 7.75 14.61 6.15
CA THR A 275 7.34 13.37 6.81
C THR A 275 6.61 13.63 8.13
N GLY A 276 7.15 14.49 8.98
CA GLY A 276 6.54 14.84 10.27
C GLY A 276 5.18 15.50 10.10
N ILE A 277 5.08 16.42 9.14
CA ILE A 277 3.80 17.08 8.79
C ILE A 277 2.80 16.04 8.25
N ALA A 278 3.20 15.16 7.34
CA ALA A 278 2.33 14.12 6.79
C ALA A 278 1.74 13.21 7.89
N CYS A 279 2.57 12.78 8.84
CA CYS A 279 2.13 11.98 9.99
C CYS A 279 1.17 12.76 10.91
N THR A 280 1.44 14.05 11.16
CA THR A 280 0.54 14.93 11.92
C THR A 280 -0.82 15.05 11.24
N LEU A 281 -0.83 15.31 9.93
CA LEU A 281 -2.07 15.42 9.15
C LEU A 281 -2.85 14.11 9.10
N ALA A 282 -2.16 12.97 9.00
CA ALA A 282 -2.79 11.65 9.05
C ALA A 282 -3.52 11.43 10.40
N ARG A 283 -2.86 11.73 11.54
CA ARG A 283 -3.50 11.72 12.87
C ARG A 283 -4.73 12.62 12.91
N ASN A 284 -4.57 13.86 12.43
CA ASN A 284 -5.64 14.86 12.48
C ASN A 284 -6.85 14.42 11.63
N VAL A 285 -6.63 13.93 10.42
CA VAL A 285 -7.69 13.42 9.52
C VAL A 285 -8.45 12.27 10.18
N LEU A 286 -7.74 11.31 10.78
CA LEU A 286 -8.37 10.19 11.50
C LEU A 286 -9.16 10.67 12.72
N THR A 287 -8.65 11.65 13.45
CA THR A 287 -9.31 12.24 14.63
C THR A 287 -10.65 12.89 14.27
N GLN A 288 -10.83 13.40 13.06
CA GLN A 288 -12.13 13.93 12.62
C GLN A 288 -13.21 12.86 12.49
N ASP A 289 -12.86 11.62 12.22
CA ASP A 289 -13.79 10.51 11.94
C ASP A 289 -14.86 10.89 10.89
N ALA A 290 -14.39 11.51 9.80
CA ALA A 290 -15.26 12.09 8.77
C ALA A 290 -15.28 11.30 7.46
N GLY A 291 -14.87 10.03 7.48
CA GLY A 291 -15.02 9.13 6.33
C GLY A 291 -13.73 8.59 5.72
N THR A 292 -12.55 9.13 6.07
CA THR A 292 -11.27 8.57 5.62
C THR A 292 -11.02 7.22 6.31
N ARG A 293 -10.63 6.21 5.50
CA ARG A 293 -10.40 4.83 5.95
C ARG A 293 -9.04 4.27 5.52
N TYR A 294 -8.42 4.85 4.51
CA TYR A 294 -7.08 4.47 4.06
C TYR A 294 -6.24 5.72 3.86
N ILE A 295 -5.14 5.82 4.59
CA ILE A 295 -4.17 6.89 4.44
C ILE A 295 -2.86 6.28 3.97
N HIS A 296 -2.29 6.82 2.89
CA HIS A 296 -0.97 6.45 2.39
C HIS A 296 -0.01 7.61 2.63
N ILE A 297 1.03 7.38 3.41
CA ILE A 297 2.11 8.35 3.64
C ILE A 297 3.34 7.86 2.89
N CYS A 298 4.05 8.74 2.20
CA CYS A 298 5.31 8.39 1.55
C CYS A 298 6.46 9.27 2.08
N GLN A 299 7.56 8.61 2.47
CA GLN A 299 8.84 9.26 2.70
C GLN A 299 9.81 8.83 1.62
N HIS A 300 10.19 9.76 0.75
CA HIS A 300 11.15 9.55 -0.33
C HIS A 300 12.61 9.70 0.13
N GLY A 301 13.54 9.35 -0.74
CA GLY A 301 14.97 9.63 -0.59
C GLY A 301 15.82 8.44 -0.15
N TRP A 302 15.24 7.27 0.12
CA TRP A 302 15.97 6.11 0.64
C TRP A 302 16.80 5.35 -0.39
N ASP A 303 16.89 5.82 -1.64
CA ASP A 303 17.67 5.18 -2.72
C ASP A 303 19.17 5.49 -2.65
N HIS A 304 19.85 4.92 -1.67
CA HIS A 304 21.25 5.23 -1.34
C HIS A 304 22.27 4.32 -2.04
N HIS A 305 22.42 4.47 -3.34
CA HIS A 305 23.50 3.79 -4.10
C HIS A 305 24.89 4.38 -3.85
N ARG A 306 24.98 5.56 -3.22
CA ARG A 306 26.23 6.27 -2.95
C ARG A 306 26.16 7.05 -1.65
N ASN A 307 27.32 7.19 -1.01
CA ASN A 307 27.55 8.12 0.11
C ASN A 307 26.46 8.03 1.22
N ILE A 308 25.98 6.82 1.50
CA ILE A 308 24.82 6.58 2.41
C ILE A 308 24.98 7.28 3.79
N TRP A 309 26.24 7.47 4.25
CA TRP A 309 26.56 8.06 5.55
C TRP A 309 27.11 9.50 5.46
N ASP A 310 27.12 10.12 4.29
CA ASP A 310 27.66 11.46 4.11
C ASP A 310 26.67 12.52 4.60
N ARG A 311 26.95 13.10 5.77
CA ARG A 311 26.11 14.12 6.42
C ARG A 311 26.02 15.44 5.64
N SER A 312 26.86 15.67 4.64
CA SER A 312 26.80 16.86 3.79
C SER A 312 25.67 16.79 2.74
N LEU A 313 25.13 15.59 2.50
CA LEU A 313 24.04 15.38 1.55
C LEU A 313 22.68 15.57 2.23
N GLU A 314 21.72 16.12 1.50
CA GLU A 314 20.36 16.38 1.96
C GLU A 314 19.57 15.09 2.23
N ASP A 315 19.87 14.02 1.50
CA ASP A 315 19.18 12.73 1.50
C ASP A 315 20.00 11.59 2.13
N ASN A 316 20.98 11.91 3.00
CA ASN A 316 21.76 10.88 3.68
C ASN A 316 20.91 10.09 4.70
N HIS A 317 21.39 8.89 5.05
CA HIS A 317 20.65 7.97 5.94
C HIS A 317 20.43 8.53 7.36
N TYR A 318 21.38 9.31 7.90
CA TYR A 318 21.19 9.96 9.21
C TYR A 318 20.01 10.91 9.21
N LYS A 319 19.90 11.74 8.15
CA LYS A 319 18.80 12.71 8.05
C LYS A 319 17.46 12.03 7.86
N LEU A 320 17.40 11.02 6.96
CA LEU A 320 16.13 10.33 6.69
C LEU A 320 15.63 9.54 7.89
N ILE A 321 16.53 8.88 8.66
CA ILE A 321 16.16 8.27 9.92
C ILE A 321 15.72 9.32 10.93
N GLY A 322 16.44 10.46 11.01
CA GLY A 322 16.10 11.57 11.89
C GLY A 322 14.75 12.21 11.60
N ASP A 323 14.28 12.16 10.34
CA ASP A 323 12.94 12.60 9.95
C ASP A 323 11.89 11.50 10.22
N PHE A 324 12.25 10.23 10.00
CA PHE A 324 11.37 9.07 10.18
C PHE A 324 11.05 8.78 11.65
N ASP A 325 12.08 8.71 12.50
CA ASP A 325 11.95 8.27 13.90
C ASP A 325 10.91 9.08 14.69
N PRO A 326 11.00 10.42 14.76
CA PRO A 326 10.00 11.20 15.48
C PRO A 326 8.62 11.16 14.83
N ALA A 327 8.55 11.11 13.50
CA ALA A 327 7.28 11.12 12.79
C ALA A 327 6.49 9.83 13.00
N ALA A 328 7.12 8.67 12.77
CA ALA A 328 6.46 7.37 12.88
C ALA A 328 6.14 7.02 14.35
N ALA A 329 7.07 7.27 15.28
CA ALA A 329 6.84 7.01 16.69
C ALA A 329 5.73 7.89 17.27
N SER A 330 5.74 9.20 16.99
CA SER A 330 4.69 10.11 17.48
C SER A 330 3.32 9.75 16.90
N LEU A 331 3.25 9.31 15.65
CA LEU A 331 1.99 8.84 15.06
C LEU A 331 1.43 7.66 15.86
N ILE A 332 2.24 6.64 16.13
CA ILE A 332 1.82 5.45 16.91
C ILE A 332 1.41 5.85 18.33
N GLU A 333 2.18 6.71 19.01
CA GLU A 333 1.88 7.20 20.36
C GLU A 333 0.55 7.97 20.39
N ASP A 334 0.35 8.90 19.47
CA ASP A 334 -0.85 9.73 19.44
C ASP A 334 -2.10 8.91 19.07
N LEU A 335 -1.99 7.98 18.13
CA LEU A 335 -3.10 7.08 17.84
C LEU A 335 -3.45 6.19 19.05
N ALA A 336 -2.44 5.79 19.86
CA ALA A 336 -2.67 4.99 21.06
C ALA A 336 -3.31 5.76 22.21
N THR A 337 -3.14 7.08 22.25
CA THR A 337 -3.65 7.93 23.34
C THR A 337 -4.89 8.75 22.96
N THR A 338 -5.17 8.90 21.65
CA THR A 338 -6.36 9.63 21.17
C THR A 338 -7.58 8.72 21.25
N PRO A 339 -8.65 9.11 21.98
CA PRO A 339 -9.89 8.35 22.02
C PRO A 339 -10.55 8.25 20.65
N SER A 340 -11.06 7.04 20.31
CA SER A 340 -11.85 6.84 19.10
C SER A 340 -13.24 7.47 19.25
N LYS A 341 -13.65 8.30 18.28
CA LYS A 341 -15.02 8.79 18.17
C LYS A 341 -16.00 7.70 17.73
N GLY A 342 -15.51 6.73 16.98
CA GLY A 342 -16.32 5.68 16.38
C GLY A 342 -16.48 4.43 17.25
N ALA A 343 -15.63 4.27 18.30
CA ALA A 343 -15.65 3.12 19.20
C ALA A 343 -15.36 3.58 20.64
N PRO A 344 -16.39 3.94 21.43
CA PRO A 344 -16.22 4.38 22.81
C PRO A 344 -15.41 3.38 23.64
N GLY A 345 -14.45 3.89 24.44
CA GLY A 345 -13.56 3.08 25.26
C GLY A 345 -12.34 2.53 24.54
N LYS A 346 -12.20 2.77 23.23
CA LYS A 346 -11.01 2.43 22.45
C LYS A 346 -10.21 3.68 22.08
N SER A 347 -8.93 3.48 21.80
CA SER A 347 -8.07 4.47 21.16
C SER A 347 -8.20 4.40 19.63
N LEU A 348 -7.68 5.42 18.94
CA LEU A 348 -7.59 5.36 17.47
C LEU A 348 -6.66 4.22 17.01
N LEU A 349 -5.63 3.86 17.77
CA LEU A 349 -4.74 2.74 17.44
C LEU A 349 -5.47 1.40 17.51
N ASP A 350 -6.42 1.23 18.44
CA ASP A 350 -7.19 -0.02 18.57
C ASP A 350 -8.04 -0.31 17.32
N GLU A 351 -8.36 0.70 16.51
CA GLU A 351 -9.15 0.56 15.28
C GLU A 351 -8.39 0.99 14.01
N THR A 352 -7.08 1.23 14.11
CA THR A 352 -6.24 1.61 12.96
C THR A 352 -5.09 0.64 12.81
N LEU A 353 -5.01 -0.06 11.67
CA LEU A 353 -3.83 -0.82 11.31
C LEU A 353 -2.79 0.13 10.72
N VAL A 354 -1.64 0.23 11.37
CA VAL A 354 -0.47 0.97 10.88
C VAL A 354 0.52 -0.03 10.30
N VAL A 355 0.92 0.18 9.04
CA VAL A 355 1.91 -0.63 8.32
C VAL A 355 3.03 0.29 7.86
N LEU A 356 4.29 -0.03 8.20
CA LEU A 356 5.47 0.70 7.73
C LEU A 356 6.38 -0.28 7.00
N MET A 357 6.65 -0.03 5.72
CA MET A 357 7.52 -0.90 4.92
C MET A 357 8.09 -0.22 3.69
N SER A 358 9.14 -0.81 3.15
CA SER A 358 9.73 -0.48 1.85
C SER A 358 9.33 -1.51 0.79
N GLU A 359 9.65 -1.20 -0.46
CA GLU A 359 9.45 -2.09 -1.61
C GLU A 359 10.40 -3.30 -1.64
N PHE A 360 11.60 -3.17 -1.05
CA PHE A 360 12.63 -4.20 -0.85
C PHE A 360 13.68 -3.70 0.16
N GLY A 361 14.78 -4.44 0.36
CA GLY A 361 15.91 -4.07 1.22
C GLY A 361 17.13 -3.56 0.45
N ARG A 362 18.27 -3.47 1.14
CA ARG A 362 19.56 -3.05 0.58
C ARG A 362 20.62 -4.14 0.74
N THR A 363 21.61 -4.16 -0.17
CA THR A 363 22.68 -5.18 -0.17
C THR A 363 23.39 -5.25 1.18
N PRO A 364 23.55 -6.47 1.75
CA PRO A 364 24.25 -6.68 3.02
C PRO A 364 25.77 -6.57 2.86
N GLY A 365 26.46 -6.62 4.01
CA GLY A 365 27.93 -6.59 4.06
C GLY A 365 28.51 -5.19 3.81
N PRO A 366 29.73 -5.09 3.18
CA PRO A 366 30.40 -3.83 2.94
C PRO A 366 29.62 -2.93 1.98
N LEU A 367 29.88 -1.64 2.03
CA LEU A 367 29.37 -0.70 1.04
C LEU A 367 29.94 -1.02 -0.36
N ASN A 368 29.18 -0.65 -1.39
CA ASN A 368 29.66 -0.74 -2.77
C ASN A 368 30.78 0.28 -3.03
N HIS A 369 31.35 0.27 -4.24
CA HIS A 369 32.46 1.15 -4.63
C HIS A 369 32.14 2.66 -4.58
N MET A 370 30.86 3.02 -4.47
CA MET A 370 30.38 4.40 -4.34
C MET A 370 30.00 4.76 -2.89
N ALA A 371 30.39 3.95 -1.91
CA ALA A 371 30.03 4.12 -0.50
C ALA A 371 28.52 4.12 -0.24
N GLY A 372 27.78 3.33 -1.00
CA GLY A 372 26.34 3.11 -0.85
C GLY A 372 25.99 1.64 -0.77
N ARG A 373 24.68 1.34 -0.87
CA ARG A 373 24.13 -0.02 -0.93
C ARG A 373 23.20 -0.17 -2.12
N ASP A 374 23.34 -1.26 -2.85
CA ASP A 374 22.47 -1.57 -3.98
C ASP A 374 21.18 -2.27 -3.55
N HIS A 375 20.31 -2.58 -4.49
CA HIS A 375 19.02 -3.21 -4.21
C HIS A 375 19.18 -4.65 -3.73
N HIS A 376 18.30 -5.07 -2.82
CA HIS A 376 18.28 -6.42 -2.27
C HIS A 376 16.85 -6.89 -1.97
N LYS A 377 16.35 -7.81 -2.78
CA LYS A 377 14.96 -8.27 -2.67
C LYS A 377 14.75 -9.46 -1.72
N TYR A 378 15.83 -10.15 -1.30
CA TYR A 378 15.73 -11.48 -0.69
C TYR A 378 15.33 -11.46 0.78
N VAL A 379 15.55 -10.35 1.48
CA VAL A 379 15.08 -10.16 2.85
C VAL A 379 14.97 -8.68 3.19
N PHE A 380 13.87 -8.29 3.82
CA PHE A 380 13.66 -6.94 4.35
C PHE A 380 12.54 -6.93 5.40
N PRO A 381 12.44 -5.89 6.27
CA PRO A 381 11.46 -5.83 7.33
C PRO A 381 10.19 -5.09 6.93
N ALA A 382 9.12 -5.38 7.67
CA ALA A 382 7.94 -4.53 7.79
C ALA A 382 7.49 -4.47 9.25
N LEU A 383 6.90 -3.35 9.64
CA LEU A 383 6.42 -3.08 11.00
C LEU A 383 4.90 -2.93 10.96
N PHE A 384 4.23 -3.50 11.95
CA PHE A 384 2.78 -3.47 12.09
C PHE A 384 2.40 -3.02 13.50
N ALA A 385 1.39 -2.15 13.62
CA ALA A 385 0.87 -1.73 14.92
C ALA A 385 -0.66 -1.51 14.85
N GLY A 386 -1.32 -1.65 15.99
CA GLY A 386 -2.74 -1.35 16.11
C GLY A 386 -3.70 -2.41 15.58
N ALA A 387 -5.00 -2.12 15.61
CA ALA A 387 -6.07 -3.00 15.10
C ALA A 387 -5.99 -4.46 15.58
N GLY A 388 -5.58 -4.69 16.83
CA GLY A 388 -5.41 -6.01 17.41
C GLY A 388 -4.05 -6.68 17.16
N VAL A 389 -3.13 -6.02 16.46
CA VAL A 389 -1.73 -6.46 16.35
C VAL A 389 -1.12 -6.57 17.74
N LYS A 390 -0.50 -7.71 18.03
CA LYS A 390 0.19 -7.94 19.29
C LYS A 390 1.57 -7.29 19.28
N GLY A 391 1.71 -6.20 20.02
CA GLY A 391 2.97 -5.48 20.14
C GLY A 391 4.07 -6.31 20.80
N GLY A 392 5.32 -5.89 20.57
CA GLY A 392 6.51 -6.55 21.12
C GLY A 392 6.94 -7.84 20.40
N LEU A 393 6.24 -8.22 19.33
CA LEU A 393 6.59 -9.43 18.58
C LEU A 393 7.72 -9.14 17.57
N VAL A 394 8.65 -10.11 17.49
CA VAL A 394 9.67 -10.17 16.44
C VAL A 394 9.51 -11.50 15.71
N ILE A 395 9.17 -11.43 14.44
CA ILE A 395 8.79 -12.56 13.59
C ILE A 395 9.80 -12.69 12.46
N GLY A 396 10.27 -13.92 12.25
CA GLY A 396 11.25 -14.22 11.22
C GLY A 396 12.67 -13.81 11.58
N ALA A 397 13.63 -14.31 10.81
CA ALA A 397 15.04 -13.97 10.97
C ALA A 397 15.79 -14.06 9.64
N SER A 398 16.71 -13.12 9.43
CA SER A 398 17.76 -13.24 8.43
C SER A 398 18.99 -13.95 9.02
N ASP A 399 19.93 -14.35 8.14
CA ASP A 399 21.24 -14.87 8.53
C ASP A 399 22.10 -13.79 9.21
N ALA A 400 23.31 -14.19 9.62
CA ALA A 400 24.24 -13.32 10.35
C ALA A 400 24.60 -12.04 9.57
N ASP A 401 24.62 -12.13 8.24
CA ASP A 401 25.00 -11.03 7.37
C ASP A 401 23.79 -10.19 6.89
N GLY A 402 22.57 -10.64 7.16
CA GLY A 402 21.34 -10.00 6.64
C GLY A 402 21.12 -10.26 5.15
N ALA A 403 21.70 -11.32 4.58
CA ALA A 403 21.66 -11.60 3.17
C ALA A 403 20.46 -12.48 2.76
N ARG A 404 20.06 -13.41 3.63
CA ARG A 404 19.00 -14.37 3.33
C ARG A 404 18.12 -14.64 4.54
N CYS A 405 16.87 -14.95 4.27
CA CYS A 405 15.98 -15.44 5.31
C CYS A 405 16.40 -16.86 5.74
N VAL A 406 16.57 -17.05 7.05
CA VAL A 406 16.83 -18.36 7.66
C VAL A 406 15.60 -18.89 8.41
N GLN A 407 14.68 -17.99 8.79
CA GLN A 407 13.42 -18.35 9.43
C GLN A 407 12.30 -17.45 8.91
N PRO A 408 11.35 -17.96 8.12
CA PRO A 408 10.21 -17.19 7.65
C PRO A 408 9.33 -16.65 8.80
N GLY A 409 9.13 -17.42 9.86
CA GLY A 409 8.42 -16.99 11.06
C GLY A 409 6.90 -16.98 10.97
N TRP A 410 6.31 -17.53 9.90
CA TRP A 410 4.87 -17.64 9.75
C TRP A 410 4.43 -19.02 9.24
N ASN A 411 3.13 -19.27 9.10
CA ASN A 411 2.57 -20.61 8.85
C ASN A 411 3.03 -21.28 7.55
N GLN A 412 3.37 -20.49 6.56
CA GLN A 412 3.83 -21.01 5.28
C GLN A 412 5.34 -21.23 5.34
N LYS A 413 5.82 -22.24 4.62
CA LYS A 413 7.26 -22.52 4.53
C LYS A 413 8.03 -21.44 3.78
N GLU A 414 7.32 -20.63 3.01
CA GLU A 414 7.88 -19.54 2.22
C GLU A 414 7.88 -18.21 2.99
N GLN A 415 8.76 -17.30 2.57
CA GLN A 415 8.82 -15.95 3.11
C GLN A 415 7.54 -15.17 2.79
N PRO A 416 7.07 -14.30 3.70
CA PRO A 416 5.96 -13.41 3.40
C PRO A 416 6.32 -12.41 2.29
N ARG A 417 5.31 -11.98 1.55
CA ARG A 417 5.40 -11.07 0.41
C ARG A 417 4.43 -9.91 0.57
N ILE A 418 4.46 -8.96 -0.34
CA ILE A 418 3.55 -7.81 -0.35
C ILE A 418 2.09 -8.25 -0.45
N GLU A 419 1.79 -9.31 -1.19
CA GLU A 419 0.44 -9.90 -1.25
C GLU A 419 -0.09 -10.28 0.13
N ASN A 420 0.76 -10.80 1.02
CA ASN A 420 0.37 -11.14 2.39
C ASN A 420 0.06 -9.89 3.23
N VAL A 421 0.79 -8.78 2.99
CA VAL A 421 0.47 -7.49 3.62
C VAL A 421 -0.88 -6.99 3.15
N VAL A 422 -1.17 -7.06 1.85
CA VAL A 422 -2.45 -6.64 1.29
C VAL A 422 -3.59 -7.52 1.80
N ALA A 423 -3.41 -8.85 1.87
CA ALA A 423 -4.37 -9.76 2.50
C ALA A 423 -4.62 -9.38 3.97
N THR A 424 -3.57 -9.01 4.71
CA THR A 424 -3.66 -8.56 6.11
C THR A 424 -4.44 -7.24 6.23
N ILE A 425 -4.18 -6.27 5.34
CA ILE A 425 -4.91 -5.00 5.29
C ILE A 425 -6.40 -5.26 5.03
N TYR A 426 -6.73 -6.07 4.03
CA TYR A 426 -8.10 -6.39 3.70
C TYR A 426 -8.79 -7.16 4.84
N SER A 427 -8.13 -8.16 5.41
CA SER A 427 -8.62 -8.90 6.56
C SER A 427 -8.93 -8.01 7.75
N ALA A 428 -8.00 -7.12 8.11
CA ALA A 428 -8.21 -6.17 9.21
C ALA A 428 -9.44 -5.28 8.98
N LEU A 429 -9.69 -4.85 7.74
CA LEU A 429 -10.85 -4.04 7.36
C LEU A 429 -12.16 -4.84 7.17
N GLY A 430 -12.12 -6.16 7.32
CA GLY A 430 -13.27 -7.03 7.10
C GLY A 430 -13.63 -7.20 5.62
N ILE A 431 -12.64 -7.13 4.73
CA ILE A 431 -12.75 -7.33 3.28
C ILE A 431 -12.24 -8.73 2.94
N ASP A 432 -13.03 -9.49 2.16
CA ASP A 432 -12.62 -10.80 1.65
C ASP A 432 -11.54 -10.62 0.56
N TRP A 433 -10.30 -10.94 0.88
CA TRP A 433 -9.17 -10.78 -0.03
C TRP A 433 -9.12 -11.81 -1.16
N SER A 434 -9.93 -12.88 -1.08
CA SER A 434 -10.09 -13.85 -2.16
C SER A 434 -11.15 -13.48 -3.18
N LYS A 435 -11.81 -12.32 -3.01
CA LYS A 435 -12.89 -11.85 -3.89
C LYS A 435 -12.42 -11.72 -5.33
N GLU A 436 -13.24 -12.22 -6.24
CA GLU A 436 -13.04 -12.14 -7.68
C GLU A 436 -13.98 -11.11 -8.30
N VAL A 437 -13.46 -10.30 -9.22
CA VAL A 437 -14.24 -9.44 -10.11
C VAL A 437 -14.06 -9.95 -11.53
N ARG A 438 -15.15 -10.43 -12.11
CA ARG A 438 -15.17 -11.04 -13.45
C ARG A 438 -15.56 -10.00 -14.51
N ASN A 439 -15.21 -10.32 -15.77
CA ASN A 439 -15.58 -9.51 -16.94
C ASN A 439 -15.02 -8.08 -16.88
N LEU A 440 -13.73 -7.93 -16.56
CA LEU A 440 -13.05 -6.66 -16.75
C LEU A 440 -13.13 -6.20 -18.21
N PRO A 441 -12.83 -4.94 -18.55
CA PRO A 441 -12.80 -4.46 -19.92
C PRO A 441 -11.94 -5.32 -20.86
N SER A 442 -10.86 -5.91 -20.37
CA SER A 442 -10.03 -6.89 -21.09
C SER A 442 -10.61 -8.30 -21.18
N GLY A 443 -11.76 -8.57 -20.55
CA GLY A 443 -12.35 -9.91 -20.43
C GLY A 443 -11.72 -10.81 -19.35
N ARG A 444 -10.77 -10.28 -18.56
CA ARG A 444 -10.08 -11.01 -17.50
C ARG A 444 -10.86 -11.03 -16.19
N THR A 445 -10.45 -11.92 -15.29
CA THR A 445 -10.86 -11.91 -13.89
C THR A 445 -9.77 -11.22 -13.06
N TYR A 446 -10.17 -10.34 -12.18
CA TYR A 446 -9.31 -9.73 -11.17
C TYR A 446 -9.61 -10.39 -9.82
N VAL A 447 -8.58 -10.91 -9.17
CA VAL A 447 -8.64 -11.40 -7.78
C VAL A 447 -8.06 -10.31 -6.89
N TYR A 448 -8.64 -10.01 -5.74
CA TYR A 448 -8.17 -8.93 -4.86
C TYR A 448 -6.74 -9.15 -4.42
N VAL A 449 -6.40 -10.36 -4.01
CA VAL A 449 -5.02 -10.77 -3.76
C VAL A 449 -4.73 -12.04 -4.56
N ASP A 450 -3.78 -11.97 -5.47
CA ASP A 450 -3.43 -13.09 -6.31
C ASP A 450 -2.79 -14.22 -5.47
N PRO A 451 -3.17 -15.48 -5.71
CA PRO A 451 -2.42 -16.62 -5.19
C PRO A 451 -0.98 -16.62 -5.69
N LEU A 452 -0.07 -17.04 -4.83
CA LEU A 452 1.36 -17.14 -5.13
C LEU A 452 1.71 -18.48 -5.80
N GLY A 453 2.94 -18.55 -6.34
CA GLY A 453 3.48 -19.73 -6.98
C GLY A 453 3.09 -19.90 -8.44
N ALA A 454 3.71 -20.90 -9.10
CA ALA A 454 3.39 -21.23 -10.46
C ALA A 454 1.92 -21.68 -10.59
N ASN A 455 1.17 -20.99 -11.45
CA ASN A 455 -0.26 -21.26 -11.67
C ASN A 455 -1.17 -21.05 -10.44
N GLY A 456 -0.78 -20.17 -9.48
CA GLY A 456 -1.60 -19.87 -8.32
C GLY A 456 -1.73 -21.04 -7.34
N THR A 457 -0.69 -21.87 -7.21
CA THR A 457 -0.72 -23.09 -6.38
C THR A 457 -0.55 -22.83 -4.89
N ILE A 458 -0.08 -21.63 -4.49
CA ILE A 458 0.11 -21.24 -3.09
C ILE A 458 -0.96 -20.21 -2.73
N PRO A 459 -1.94 -20.56 -1.89
CA PRO A 459 -2.91 -19.59 -1.40
C PRO A 459 -2.21 -18.45 -0.66
N THR A 460 -2.52 -17.21 -1.01
CA THR A 460 -2.06 -16.05 -0.25
C THR A 460 -2.97 -15.82 0.93
N ASP A 461 -2.40 -15.73 2.13
CA ASP A 461 -3.12 -15.56 3.37
C ASP A 461 -2.64 -14.33 4.14
N GLU A 462 -3.42 -13.88 5.13
CA GLU A 462 -3.02 -12.82 6.04
C GLU A 462 -1.84 -13.25 6.94
N LEU A 463 -1.13 -12.30 7.48
CA LEU A 463 -0.05 -12.52 8.45
C LEU A 463 -0.62 -12.75 9.86
N SER A 464 -1.25 -13.91 10.08
CA SER A 464 -1.94 -14.20 11.35
C SER A 464 -1.03 -14.11 12.58
N GLN A 465 0.28 -14.38 12.42
CA GLN A 465 1.27 -14.33 13.52
C GLN A 465 1.43 -12.94 14.14
N ILE A 466 1.18 -11.86 13.43
CA ILE A 466 1.24 -10.51 14.02
C ILE A 466 0.14 -10.28 15.07
N TYR A 467 -0.87 -11.14 15.12
CA TYR A 467 -1.94 -11.13 16.12
C TYR A 467 -1.68 -12.10 17.28
N GLY A 468 -0.52 -12.82 17.27
CA GLY A 468 -0.13 -13.77 18.30
C GLY A 468 -0.86 -15.11 18.22
N SER A 469 -1.36 -15.46 17.05
CA SER A 469 -2.05 -16.73 16.75
C SER A 469 -1.20 -17.69 15.93
#